data_dedd58187a9a48570ba5c38f8d04c3a5
#
_entry.id   dedd58187a9a48570ba5c38f8d04c3a5
#
_cell.length_a   1.000
_cell.length_b   1.000
_cell.length_c   1.000
_cell.angle_alpha   90.00
_cell.angle_beta   90.00
_cell.angle_gamma   90.00
#
_symmetry.space_group_name_H-M   'P 1'
#
loop_
_entity.id
_entity.type
_entity.pdbx_description
1 polymer ?
#
loop_
_entity_poly.entity_id
_entity_poly.type
_entity_poly.pdbx_seq_one_letter_code
_entity_poly.pdbx_strand_id
1 'polypeptide(L)'
;MGRFGSSLRRVALATALATFAASSFAAGTPLEFYKVENGPPGMTLPFSEAVRAGDMLYLAGMGGTDASGKLVAGGIGPETKQIMENIGAALTKHGSSYERVVQCTVALADIKEWPAFNEAYKPFFKEHFPARMAFAASGLALGARVEVQCNAVVGK
;
A
#
# COMPACT_ATOMS: atom_id res chain seq x y z
N MET A 1 -19.79 86.94 27.34
CA MET A 1 -19.83 85.64 28.04
C MET A 1 -19.98 84.54 27.01
N GLY A 2 -18.88 83.99 26.56
CA GLY A 2 -18.86 82.93 25.52
C GLY A 2 -17.99 81.77 26.00
N ARG A 3 -18.59 80.61 26.11
CA ARG A 3 -17.95 79.35 26.57
C ARG A 3 -17.33 78.68 25.34
N PHE A 4 -16.03 78.50 25.34
CA PHE A 4 -15.32 77.63 24.41
C PHE A 4 -15.42 76.20 24.81
N GLY A 5 -16.06 75.33 24.00
CA GLY A 5 -16.10 73.89 24.19
C GLY A 5 -14.99 73.26 23.34
N SER A 6 -13.96 72.71 23.98
CA SER A 6 -12.89 71.97 23.32
C SER A 6 -13.34 70.52 23.07
N SER A 7 -13.49 70.18 21.81
CA SER A 7 -13.74 68.81 21.32
C SER A 7 -12.42 68.04 21.23
N LEU A 8 -12.18 67.11 22.20
CA LEU A 8 -11.07 66.13 22.09
C LEU A 8 -11.46 65.02 21.10
N ARG A 9 -10.85 65.02 19.92
CA ARG A 9 -10.91 63.91 19.00
C ARG A 9 -10.00 62.77 19.50
N ARG A 10 -10.62 61.67 19.93
CA ARG A 10 -9.90 60.42 20.24
C ARG A 10 -9.49 59.76 18.93
N VAL A 11 -8.21 59.73 18.64
CA VAL A 11 -7.62 58.93 17.55
C VAL A 11 -7.49 57.53 18.07
N ALA A 12 -8.31 56.62 17.53
CA ALA A 12 -8.18 55.20 17.80
C ALA A 12 -7.07 54.64 16.89
N LEU A 13 -5.97 54.25 17.51
CA LEU A 13 -4.87 53.54 16.84
C LEU A 13 -5.24 52.08 16.66
N ALA A 14 -5.66 51.68 15.48
CA ALA A 14 -5.92 50.28 15.14
C ALA A 14 -4.59 49.56 14.87
N THR A 15 -4.13 48.78 15.83
CA THR A 15 -2.97 47.88 15.65
C THR A 15 -3.42 46.67 14.83
N ALA A 16 -3.06 46.65 13.56
CA ALA A 16 -3.23 45.47 12.72
C ALA A 16 -2.19 44.39 13.12
N LEU A 17 -2.64 43.32 13.78
CA LEU A 17 -1.84 42.13 14.00
C LEU A 17 -1.72 41.39 12.65
N ALA A 18 -0.58 41.50 12.01
CA ALA A 18 -0.22 40.66 10.86
C ALA A 18 0.10 39.25 11.38
N THR A 19 -0.83 38.30 11.25
CA THR A 19 -0.58 36.86 11.46
C THR A 19 0.30 36.37 10.31
N PHE A 20 1.60 36.22 10.58
CA PHE A 20 2.49 35.45 9.69
C PHE A 20 2.05 34.01 9.74
N ALA A 21 1.36 33.56 8.70
CA ALA A 21 1.18 32.12 8.44
C ALA A 21 2.57 31.54 8.14
N ALA A 22 3.16 30.86 9.12
CA ALA A 22 4.36 30.06 8.89
C ALA A 22 4.00 28.99 7.86
N SER A 23 4.52 29.14 6.64
CA SER A 23 4.48 28.07 5.63
C SER A 23 5.30 26.92 6.18
N SER A 24 4.63 25.90 6.77
CA SER A 24 5.23 24.62 7.05
C SER A 24 5.69 24.04 5.71
N PHE A 25 6.98 24.08 5.44
CA PHE A 25 7.57 23.22 4.43
C PHE A 25 7.21 21.78 4.86
N ALA A 26 6.33 21.15 4.12
CA ALA A 26 5.98 19.76 4.37
C ALA A 26 7.27 18.94 4.26
N ALA A 27 7.74 18.40 5.36
CA ALA A 27 8.78 17.39 5.33
C ALA A 27 8.33 16.31 4.35
N GLY A 28 9.21 15.85 3.46
CA GLY A 28 8.87 14.83 2.47
C GLY A 28 8.25 13.60 3.16
N THR A 29 7.37 12.90 2.47
CA THR A 29 6.71 11.69 3.00
C THR A 29 7.76 10.70 3.52
N PRO A 30 7.72 10.28 4.80
CA PRO A 30 8.65 9.30 5.33
C PRO A 30 8.55 7.98 4.56
N LEU A 31 9.69 7.38 4.23
CA LEU A 31 9.78 6.08 3.59
C LEU A 31 10.38 5.06 4.56
N GLU A 32 9.72 3.91 4.69
CA GLU A 32 10.21 2.77 5.45
C GLU A 32 10.35 1.56 4.51
N PHE A 33 11.54 0.94 4.49
CA PHE A 33 11.84 -0.21 3.63
C PHE A 33 11.94 -1.47 4.49
N TYR A 34 11.07 -2.43 4.26
CA TYR A 34 11.03 -3.69 4.99
C TYR A 34 11.76 -4.78 4.20
N LYS A 35 12.84 -5.30 4.76
CA LYS A 35 13.66 -6.34 4.11
C LYS A 35 12.91 -7.67 4.08
N VAL A 36 13.19 -8.47 3.05
CA VAL A 36 12.76 -9.89 3.03
C VAL A 36 13.53 -10.65 4.10
N GLU A 37 12.83 -11.20 5.10
CA GLU A 37 13.45 -11.92 6.23
C GLU A 37 13.73 -13.39 5.90
N ASN A 38 12.85 -14.01 5.12
CA ASN A 38 12.90 -15.44 4.79
C ASN A 38 13.42 -15.70 3.37
N GLY A 39 14.42 -14.95 2.94
CA GLY A 39 15.11 -15.20 1.67
C GLY A 39 16.02 -16.43 1.73
N PRO A 40 16.49 -16.94 0.57
CA PRO A 40 17.44 -18.04 0.52
C PRO A 40 18.69 -17.73 1.36
N PRO A 41 19.23 -18.69 2.14
CA PRO A 41 20.42 -18.47 2.97
C PRO A 41 21.59 -17.92 2.15
N GLY A 42 22.24 -16.87 2.65
CA GLY A 42 23.40 -16.25 2.03
C GLY A 42 23.11 -15.40 0.77
N MET A 43 21.84 -15.20 0.41
CA MET A 43 21.44 -14.38 -0.74
C MET A 43 20.81 -13.06 -0.28
N THR A 44 21.34 -11.95 -0.79
CA THR A 44 20.67 -10.64 -0.64
C THR A 44 19.74 -10.45 -1.83
N LEU A 45 18.45 -10.36 -1.58
CA LEU A 45 17.47 -10.08 -2.62
C LEU A 45 17.51 -8.59 -2.99
N PRO A 46 17.42 -8.24 -4.30
CA PRO A 46 17.51 -6.85 -4.76
C PRO A 46 16.17 -6.08 -4.64
N PHE A 47 15.32 -6.46 -3.68
CA PHE A 47 14.03 -5.82 -3.42
C PHE A 47 13.64 -5.92 -1.93
N SER A 48 12.71 -5.06 -1.52
CA SER A 48 12.09 -5.09 -0.19
C SER A 48 10.84 -5.95 -0.21
N GLU A 49 10.51 -6.60 0.91
CA GLU A 49 9.23 -7.29 1.12
C GLU A 49 8.05 -6.31 0.97
N ALA A 50 8.23 -5.11 1.53
CA ALA A 50 7.30 -4.01 1.42
C ALA A 50 8.01 -2.66 1.55
N VAL A 51 7.38 -1.61 1.03
CA VAL A 51 7.76 -0.21 1.27
C VAL A 51 6.55 0.54 1.79
N ARG A 52 6.70 1.23 2.91
CA ARG A 52 5.71 2.17 3.40
C ARG A 52 6.08 3.59 2.99
N ALA A 53 5.13 4.31 2.41
CA ALA A 53 5.25 5.72 2.04
C ALA A 53 4.05 6.49 2.64
N GLY A 54 4.26 7.13 3.79
CA GLY A 54 3.15 7.71 4.57
C GLY A 54 2.15 6.65 4.99
N ASP A 55 0.91 6.76 4.51
CA ASP A 55 -0.16 5.80 4.81
C ASP A 55 -0.27 4.69 3.75
N MET A 56 0.54 4.71 2.70
CA MET A 56 0.53 3.66 1.68
C MET A 56 1.57 2.59 1.98
N LEU A 57 1.15 1.33 1.82
CA LEU A 57 1.98 0.13 1.87
C LEU A 57 2.02 -0.51 0.48
N TYR A 58 3.21 -0.62 -0.07
CA TYR A 58 3.50 -1.26 -1.35
C TYR A 58 4.15 -2.60 -1.07
N LEU A 59 3.45 -3.72 -1.30
CA LEU A 59 4.04 -5.05 -1.18
C LEU A 59 4.84 -5.40 -2.44
N ALA A 60 5.83 -6.26 -2.30
CA ALA A 60 6.47 -6.90 -3.45
C ALA A 60 5.50 -7.86 -4.16
N GLY A 61 5.82 -8.27 -5.37
CA GLY A 61 5.18 -9.40 -6.04
C GLY A 61 5.40 -10.69 -5.24
N MET A 62 4.34 -11.48 -5.06
CA MET A 62 4.36 -12.73 -4.30
C MET A 62 3.96 -13.90 -5.19
N GLY A 63 4.77 -14.96 -5.18
CA GLY A 63 4.45 -16.27 -5.73
C GLY A 63 3.78 -17.18 -4.69
N GLY A 64 3.19 -18.26 -5.15
CA GLY A 64 2.54 -19.29 -4.30
C GLY A 64 3.53 -20.20 -3.58
N THR A 65 4.47 -19.63 -2.83
CA THR A 65 5.47 -20.37 -2.09
C THR A 65 5.06 -20.63 -0.65
N ASP A 66 5.38 -21.81 -0.15
CA ASP A 66 5.26 -22.18 1.26
C ASP A 66 6.39 -21.56 2.10
N ALA A 67 6.39 -21.84 3.41
CA ALA A 67 7.40 -21.35 4.35
C ALA A 67 8.83 -21.87 4.05
N SER A 68 8.99 -22.90 3.23
CA SER A 68 10.29 -23.41 2.76
C SER A 68 10.78 -22.72 1.47
N GLY A 69 9.98 -21.82 0.90
CA GLY A 69 10.26 -21.14 -0.36
C GLY A 69 9.93 -21.97 -1.61
N LYS A 70 9.26 -23.10 -1.48
CA LYS A 70 8.83 -23.94 -2.60
C LYS A 70 7.43 -23.55 -3.07
N LEU A 71 7.22 -23.53 -4.39
CA LEU A 71 5.88 -23.44 -4.97
C LEU A 71 5.01 -24.59 -4.48
N VAL A 72 3.79 -24.28 -4.05
CA VAL A 72 2.81 -25.30 -3.70
C VAL A 72 2.35 -26.04 -4.95
N ALA A 73 2.11 -27.35 -4.81
CA ALA A 73 1.64 -28.15 -5.92
C ALA A 73 0.14 -27.95 -6.17
N GLY A 74 -0.34 -28.25 -7.39
CA GLY A 74 -1.76 -28.29 -7.73
C GLY A 74 -2.21 -27.20 -8.71
N GLY A 75 -1.29 -26.39 -9.21
CA GLY A 75 -1.55 -25.39 -10.27
C GLY A 75 -2.19 -24.10 -9.74
N ILE A 76 -2.90 -23.39 -10.62
CA ILE A 76 -3.35 -22.01 -10.41
C ILE A 76 -4.18 -21.80 -9.14
N GLY A 77 -5.08 -22.72 -8.80
CA GLY A 77 -5.95 -22.57 -7.63
C GLY A 77 -5.18 -22.60 -6.31
N PRO A 78 -4.44 -23.68 -5.98
CA PRO A 78 -3.58 -23.76 -4.81
C PRO A 78 -2.52 -22.65 -4.76
N GLU A 79 -1.84 -22.33 -5.87
CA GLU A 79 -0.87 -21.24 -5.91
C GLU A 79 -1.51 -19.89 -5.56
N THR A 80 -2.68 -19.58 -6.15
CA THR A 80 -3.42 -18.35 -5.85
C THR A 80 -3.79 -18.28 -4.38
N LYS A 81 -4.31 -19.38 -3.81
CA LYS A 81 -4.66 -19.43 -2.39
C LYS A 81 -3.45 -19.12 -1.51
N GLN A 82 -2.32 -19.78 -1.78
CA GLN A 82 -1.08 -19.58 -1.01
C GLN A 82 -0.57 -18.13 -1.14
N ILE A 83 -0.60 -17.55 -2.35
CA ILE A 83 -0.26 -16.14 -2.56
C ILE A 83 -1.09 -15.24 -1.67
N MET A 84 -2.41 -15.42 -1.69
CA MET A 84 -3.31 -14.58 -0.92
C MET A 84 -3.05 -14.76 0.59
N GLU A 85 -2.80 -15.96 1.08
CA GLU A 85 -2.40 -16.19 2.47
C GLU A 85 -1.09 -15.45 2.81
N ASN A 86 -0.09 -15.49 1.94
CA ASN A 86 1.17 -14.76 2.10
C ASN A 86 0.94 -13.24 2.12
N ILE A 87 0.11 -12.72 1.21
CA ILE A 87 -0.29 -11.28 1.19
C ILE A 87 -0.98 -10.91 2.49
N GLY A 88 -1.93 -11.72 2.98
CA GLY A 88 -2.63 -11.47 4.24
C GLY A 88 -1.69 -11.40 5.44
N ALA A 89 -0.71 -12.29 5.49
CA ALA A 89 0.34 -12.28 6.52
C ALA A 89 1.19 -11.00 6.46
N ALA A 90 1.61 -10.60 5.26
CA ALA A 90 2.39 -9.38 5.06
C ALA A 90 1.57 -8.11 5.40
N LEU A 91 0.31 -8.04 4.99
CA LEU A 91 -0.60 -6.95 5.35
C LEU A 91 -0.70 -6.81 6.87
N THR A 92 -0.96 -7.91 7.57
CA THR A 92 -1.08 -7.93 9.05
C THR A 92 0.23 -7.52 9.72
N LYS A 93 1.36 -8.06 9.26
CA LYS A 93 2.70 -7.74 9.76
C LYS A 93 3.00 -6.24 9.68
N HIS A 94 2.53 -5.57 8.62
CA HIS A 94 2.79 -4.15 8.37
C HIS A 94 1.61 -3.23 8.71
N GLY A 95 0.64 -3.69 9.52
CA GLY A 95 -0.44 -2.86 10.07
C GLY A 95 -1.55 -2.53 9.07
N SER A 96 -1.89 -3.45 8.19
CA SER A 96 -2.98 -3.37 7.23
C SER A 96 -3.85 -4.64 7.23
N SER A 97 -4.82 -4.73 6.32
CA SER A 97 -5.70 -5.89 6.15
C SER A 97 -6.24 -5.94 4.71
N TYR A 98 -6.99 -6.99 4.37
CA TYR A 98 -7.64 -7.12 3.05
C TYR A 98 -8.65 -6.01 2.76
N GLU A 99 -9.37 -5.55 3.77
CA GLU A 99 -10.36 -4.46 3.67
C GLU A 99 -9.70 -3.12 3.30
N ARG A 100 -8.38 -3.05 3.45
CA ARG A 100 -7.58 -1.85 3.17
C ARG A 100 -6.74 -1.95 1.90
N VAL A 101 -6.84 -3.06 1.19
CA VAL A 101 -6.19 -3.22 -0.12
C VAL A 101 -6.91 -2.34 -1.14
N VAL A 102 -6.15 -1.49 -1.81
CA VAL A 102 -6.69 -0.52 -2.79
C VAL A 102 -6.47 -0.96 -4.23
N GLN A 103 -5.40 -1.73 -4.48
CA GLN A 103 -5.06 -2.19 -5.82
C GLN A 103 -4.25 -3.47 -5.77
N CYS A 104 -4.49 -4.38 -6.73
CA CYS A 104 -3.61 -5.51 -7.02
C CYS A 104 -3.26 -5.58 -8.51
N THR A 105 -2.04 -6.04 -8.79
CA THR A 105 -1.56 -6.41 -10.12
C THR A 105 -1.33 -7.91 -10.14
N VAL A 106 -1.83 -8.57 -11.18
CA VAL A 106 -1.79 -10.03 -11.35
C VAL A 106 -1.09 -10.37 -12.65
N ALA A 107 -0.01 -11.11 -12.59
CA ALA A 107 0.65 -11.72 -13.73
C ALA A 107 0.34 -13.23 -13.78
N LEU A 108 -0.16 -13.71 -14.91
CA LEU A 108 -0.51 -15.11 -15.14
C LEU A 108 0.49 -15.74 -16.14
N ALA A 109 0.86 -16.97 -15.96
CA ALA A 109 1.64 -17.70 -16.96
C ALA A 109 0.80 -18.02 -18.22
N ASP A 110 -0.51 -18.21 -18.06
CA ASP A 110 -1.46 -18.38 -19.14
C ASP A 110 -2.77 -17.63 -18.83
N ILE A 111 -3.16 -16.70 -19.71
CA ILE A 111 -4.39 -15.91 -19.53
C ILE A 111 -5.66 -16.79 -19.50
N LYS A 112 -5.62 -17.98 -20.05
CA LYS A 112 -6.76 -18.92 -20.00
C LYS A 112 -7.07 -19.40 -18.58
N GLU A 113 -6.13 -19.27 -17.65
CA GLU A 113 -6.33 -19.61 -16.24
C GLU A 113 -7.00 -18.51 -15.43
N TRP A 114 -7.28 -17.35 -16.03
CA TRP A 114 -7.92 -16.23 -15.34
C TRP A 114 -9.24 -16.61 -14.63
N PRO A 115 -10.17 -17.41 -15.21
CA PRO A 115 -11.37 -17.81 -14.49
C PRO A 115 -11.05 -18.61 -13.22
N ALA A 116 -10.14 -19.59 -13.30
CA ALA A 116 -9.75 -20.41 -12.15
C ALA A 116 -9.00 -19.59 -11.07
N PHE A 117 -8.14 -18.66 -11.49
CA PHE A 117 -7.54 -17.67 -10.60
C PHE A 117 -8.60 -16.87 -9.85
N ASN A 118 -9.62 -16.36 -10.53
CA ASN A 118 -10.68 -15.56 -9.91
C ASN A 118 -11.43 -16.35 -8.84
N GLU A 119 -11.72 -17.61 -9.05
CA GLU A 119 -12.41 -18.43 -8.05
C GLU A 119 -11.60 -18.61 -6.76
N ALA A 120 -10.27 -18.71 -6.86
CA ALA A 120 -9.39 -18.80 -5.70
C ALA A 120 -9.11 -17.43 -5.03
N TYR A 121 -9.18 -16.33 -5.80
CA TYR A 121 -8.90 -14.96 -5.35
C TYR A 121 -10.08 -14.33 -4.60
N LYS A 122 -11.30 -14.47 -5.12
CA LYS A 122 -12.52 -13.82 -4.61
C LYS A 122 -12.77 -14.03 -3.11
N PRO A 123 -12.57 -15.23 -2.51
CA PRO A 123 -12.93 -15.48 -1.12
C PRO A 123 -12.16 -14.63 -0.09
N PHE A 124 -11.07 -14.02 -0.48
CA PHE A 124 -10.27 -13.16 0.40
C PHE A 124 -10.83 -11.75 0.59
N PHE A 125 -11.77 -11.33 -0.26
CA PHE A 125 -12.41 -10.02 -0.22
C PHE A 125 -13.90 -10.17 0.08
N LYS A 126 -14.35 -9.72 1.25
CA LYS A 126 -15.70 -9.95 1.76
C LYS A 126 -16.67 -8.84 1.39
N GLU A 127 -16.26 -7.58 1.48
CA GLU A 127 -17.14 -6.42 1.33
C GLU A 127 -16.99 -5.75 -0.05
N HIS A 128 -15.77 -5.62 -0.52
CA HIS A 128 -15.46 -4.96 -1.79
C HIS A 128 -14.18 -5.53 -2.39
N PHE A 129 -14.03 -5.39 -3.69
CA PHE A 129 -12.81 -5.76 -4.41
C PHE A 129 -11.92 -4.55 -4.64
N PRO A 130 -10.57 -4.68 -4.51
CA PRO A 130 -9.65 -3.62 -4.91
C PRO A 130 -9.68 -3.39 -6.42
N ALA A 131 -9.19 -2.23 -6.87
CA ALA A 131 -8.84 -2.06 -8.27
C ALA A 131 -7.84 -3.14 -8.68
N ARG A 132 -7.97 -3.68 -9.91
CA ARG A 132 -7.08 -4.76 -10.35
C ARG A 132 -6.72 -4.65 -11.82
N MET A 133 -5.45 -4.93 -12.12
CA MET A 133 -4.98 -5.23 -13.46
C MET A 133 -4.54 -6.69 -13.51
N ALA A 134 -4.86 -7.40 -14.60
CA ALA A 134 -4.41 -8.77 -14.83
C ALA A 134 -3.96 -8.93 -16.30
N PHE A 135 -2.84 -9.61 -16.50
CA PHE A 135 -2.25 -9.87 -17.83
C PHE A 135 -1.49 -11.20 -17.82
N ALA A 136 -1.18 -11.71 -19.01
CA ALA A 136 -0.27 -12.84 -19.14
C ALA A 136 1.17 -12.35 -19.30
N ALA A 137 2.11 -13.05 -18.66
CA ALA A 137 3.54 -12.89 -18.83
C ALA A 137 4.12 -14.01 -19.69
N SER A 138 5.29 -13.81 -20.29
CA SER A 138 6.01 -14.84 -21.05
C SER A 138 6.61 -15.95 -20.17
N GLY A 139 6.62 -15.77 -18.85
CA GLY A 139 7.09 -16.70 -17.83
C GLY A 139 7.16 -15.99 -16.48
N LEU A 140 7.08 -16.76 -15.41
CA LEU A 140 7.17 -16.29 -14.02
C LEU A 140 8.31 -17.03 -13.30
N ALA A 141 8.81 -16.41 -12.23
CA ALA A 141 9.88 -16.98 -11.43
C ALA A 141 9.49 -18.36 -10.91
N LEU A 142 10.47 -19.26 -10.80
CA LEU A 142 10.31 -20.65 -10.33
C LEU A 142 9.30 -21.50 -11.12
N GLY A 143 8.84 -21.04 -12.29
CA GLY A 143 7.80 -21.72 -13.06
C GLY A 143 6.39 -21.55 -12.47
N ALA A 144 6.18 -20.51 -11.67
CA ALA A 144 4.87 -20.20 -11.08
C ALA A 144 3.78 -19.98 -12.14
N ARG A 145 2.54 -20.33 -11.81
CA ARG A 145 1.38 -20.08 -12.65
C ARG A 145 0.85 -18.67 -12.51
N VAL A 146 1.10 -18.05 -11.37
CA VAL A 146 0.61 -16.70 -11.04
C VAL A 146 1.54 -16.00 -10.06
N GLU A 147 1.60 -14.68 -10.18
CA GLU A 147 2.23 -13.77 -9.22
C GLU A 147 1.26 -12.61 -8.96
N VAL A 148 1.15 -12.18 -7.71
CA VAL A 148 0.27 -11.08 -7.32
C VAL A 148 1.03 -10.06 -6.48
N GLN A 149 0.88 -8.78 -6.83
CA GLN A 149 1.37 -7.65 -6.07
C GLN A 149 0.17 -6.80 -5.63
N CYS A 150 0.08 -6.43 -4.35
CA CYS A 150 -0.98 -5.58 -3.85
C CYS A 150 -0.45 -4.35 -3.12
N ASN A 151 -1.21 -3.25 -3.21
CA ASN A 151 -0.99 -2.02 -2.46
C ASN A 151 -2.15 -1.82 -1.48
N ALA A 152 -1.86 -1.35 -0.28
CA ALA A 152 -2.86 -1.16 0.77
C ALA A 152 -2.63 0.16 1.52
N VAL A 153 -3.64 0.60 2.27
CA VAL A 153 -3.51 1.70 3.22
C VAL A 153 -3.19 1.13 4.59
N VAL A 154 -2.19 1.67 5.30
CA VAL A 154 -1.88 1.31 6.69
C VAL A 154 -2.67 2.17 7.68
N GLY A 155 -2.78 1.71 8.91
CA GLY A 155 -3.49 2.38 9.98
C GLY A 155 -4.80 1.69 10.35
N LYS A 156 -5.37 2.12 11.48
CA LYS A 156 -6.63 1.60 12.03
C LYS A 156 -7.83 2.19 11.32
#